data_a04c8f38de9d4fa2ec51cb66e69f269d
#
_entry.id   a04c8f38de9d4fa2ec51cb66e69f269d
#
_cell.length_a   1.000
_cell.length_b   1.000
_cell.length_c   1.000
_cell.angle_alpha   90.00
_cell.angle_beta   90.00
_cell.angle_gamma   90.00
#
_symmetry.space_group_name_H-M   'P 1'
#
loop_
_entity.id
_entity.type
_entity.pdbx_description
1 polymer ?
#
loop_
_entity_poly.entity_id
_entity_poly.type
_entity_poly.pdbx_seq_one_letter_code
_entity_poly.pdbx_strand_id
1 'polypeptide(L)'
;MKRHLVFGAMLTLTLAGCGSVDPALVQRPDGVAAFEGDPVELAEAGEALWNDASLGTAGVSCASCHVGGAQFKDSFRQPYPHQVAMAKSMSDLESINGEQMVQFCMIVPMKGEPLAWDSRKLAALAAYVDVEQRNFAAK
;
A
#
# COMPACT_ATOMS: atom_id res chain seq x y z
N MET A 1 -51.57 16.86 -38.11
CA MET A 1 -50.20 17.24 -37.82
C MET A 1 -49.72 16.46 -36.60
N LYS A 2 -48.95 15.35 -36.80
CA LYS A 2 -48.42 14.50 -35.72
C LYS A 2 -46.96 14.90 -35.45
N ARG A 3 -46.67 15.47 -34.28
CA ARG A 3 -45.30 15.86 -33.85
C ARG A 3 -44.67 14.63 -33.19
N HIS A 4 -43.66 14.06 -33.83
CA HIS A 4 -42.83 13.01 -33.26
C HIS A 4 -41.77 13.68 -32.37
N LEU A 5 -41.87 13.43 -31.04
CA LEU A 5 -40.79 13.75 -30.09
C LEU A 5 -39.74 12.64 -30.20
N VAL A 6 -38.55 12.98 -30.65
CA VAL A 6 -37.38 12.13 -30.62
C VAL A 6 -36.72 12.32 -29.25
N PHE A 7 -36.82 11.30 -28.39
CA PHE A 7 -36.08 11.24 -27.16
C PHE A 7 -34.66 10.78 -27.46
N GLY A 8 -33.72 11.73 -27.45
CA GLY A 8 -32.28 11.43 -27.52
C GLY A 8 -31.80 10.81 -26.21
N ALA A 9 -31.46 9.53 -26.21
CA ALA A 9 -30.80 8.88 -25.11
C ALA A 9 -29.35 9.39 -25.03
N MET A 10 -29.05 10.16 -24.01
CA MET A 10 -27.70 10.66 -23.71
C MET A 10 -26.93 9.52 -23.04
N LEU A 11 -26.07 8.85 -23.81
CA LEU A 11 -25.19 7.80 -23.32
C LEU A 11 -24.06 8.47 -22.52
N THR A 12 -24.16 8.44 -21.19
CA THR A 12 -23.08 8.89 -20.30
C THR A 12 -21.96 7.87 -20.32
N LEU A 13 -20.88 8.19 -21.02
CA LEU A 13 -19.64 7.42 -20.99
C LEU A 13 -19.01 7.64 -19.60
N THR A 14 -19.14 6.65 -18.70
CA THR A 14 -18.38 6.62 -17.46
C THR A 14 -16.93 6.28 -17.81
N LEU A 15 -16.05 7.27 -17.78
CA LEU A 15 -14.61 7.07 -17.79
C LEU A 15 -14.25 6.22 -16.56
N ALA A 16 -13.92 4.94 -16.78
CA ALA A 16 -13.29 4.11 -15.76
C ALA A 16 -11.94 4.76 -15.42
N GLY A 17 -11.90 5.49 -14.29
CA GLY A 17 -10.68 6.10 -13.78
C GLY A 17 -9.62 5.03 -13.53
N CYS A 18 -8.38 5.29 -13.90
CA CYS A 18 -7.21 4.53 -13.46
C CYS A 18 -7.34 4.32 -11.94
N GLY A 19 -7.26 3.06 -11.50
CA GLY A 19 -7.63 2.64 -10.15
C GLY A 19 -7.03 3.55 -9.07
N SER A 20 -7.88 4.36 -8.45
CA SER A 20 -7.53 5.14 -7.28
C SER A 20 -7.69 4.28 -6.02
N VAL A 21 -6.81 4.46 -5.07
CA VAL A 21 -6.94 3.88 -3.73
C VAL A 21 -7.63 4.92 -2.86
N ASP A 22 -8.72 4.52 -2.19
CA ASP A 22 -9.37 5.38 -1.21
C ASP A 22 -8.38 5.69 -0.07
N PRO A 23 -8.05 6.97 0.19
CA PRO A 23 -7.14 7.34 1.27
C PRO A 23 -7.54 6.77 2.63
N ALA A 24 -8.83 6.58 2.89
CA ALA A 24 -9.33 6.03 4.15
C ALA A 24 -8.87 4.58 4.39
N LEU A 25 -8.58 3.81 3.33
CA LEU A 25 -8.08 2.44 3.45
C LEU A 25 -6.60 2.38 3.88
N VAL A 26 -5.86 3.45 3.62
CA VAL A 26 -4.41 3.54 3.85
C VAL A 26 -4.04 4.60 4.89
N GLN A 27 -5.02 5.09 5.63
CA GLN A 27 -4.82 5.98 6.77
C GLN A 27 -5.33 5.31 8.03
N ARG A 28 -4.53 5.39 9.12
CA ARG A 28 -4.94 4.86 10.41
C ARG A 28 -6.13 5.67 10.94
N PRO A 29 -7.24 5.02 11.31
CA PRO A 29 -8.38 5.72 11.89
C PRO A 29 -8.01 6.37 13.24
N ASP A 30 -8.64 7.50 13.54
CA ASP A 30 -8.47 8.18 14.82
C ASP A 30 -8.82 7.24 15.99
N GLY A 31 -7.98 7.26 17.03
CA GLY A 31 -8.17 6.46 18.23
C GLY A 31 -7.73 4.99 18.11
N VAL A 32 -7.31 4.53 16.94
CA VAL A 32 -6.74 3.18 16.78
C VAL A 32 -5.24 3.23 17.06
N ALA A 33 -4.79 2.59 18.14
CA ALA A 33 -3.38 2.48 18.48
C ALA A 33 -2.65 1.51 17.54
N ALA A 34 -1.34 1.74 17.33
CA ALA A 34 -0.49 0.75 16.69
C ALA A 34 -0.28 -0.46 17.63
N PHE A 35 -0.02 -1.64 17.05
CA PHE A 35 0.47 -2.76 17.84
C PHE A 35 1.87 -2.41 18.37
N GLU A 36 2.07 -2.59 19.69
CA GLU A 36 3.37 -2.42 20.32
C GLU A 36 4.02 -3.79 20.60
N GLY A 37 5.31 -3.91 20.33
CA GLY A 37 6.06 -5.14 20.55
C GLY A 37 7.57 -4.89 20.46
N ASP A 38 8.36 -5.90 20.76
CA ASP A 38 9.81 -5.83 20.63
C ASP A 38 10.19 -5.63 19.15
N PRO A 39 10.99 -4.59 18.79
CA PRO A 39 11.31 -4.28 17.41
C PRO A 39 12.06 -5.37 16.66
N VAL A 40 12.90 -6.16 17.37
CA VAL A 40 13.66 -7.25 16.75
C VAL A 40 12.73 -8.41 16.42
N GLU A 41 11.89 -8.80 17.38
CA GLU A 41 10.90 -9.87 17.17
C GLU A 41 9.88 -9.49 16.08
N LEU A 42 9.49 -8.22 16.01
CA LEU A 42 8.61 -7.74 14.96
C LEU A 42 9.29 -7.81 13.59
N ALA A 43 10.55 -7.40 13.49
CA ALA A 43 11.28 -7.45 12.23
C ALA A 43 11.50 -8.90 11.75
N GLU A 44 11.84 -9.83 12.64
CA GLU A 44 11.96 -11.27 12.31
C GLU A 44 10.62 -11.84 11.80
N ALA A 45 9.53 -11.54 12.50
CA ALA A 45 8.19 -11.95 12.04
C ALA A 45 7.82 -11.27 10.71
N GLY A 46 8.24 -10.04 10.51
CA GLY A 46 8.04 -9.27 9.30
C GLY A 46 8.77 -9.87 8.09
N GLU A 47 9.97 -10.39 8.27
CA GLU A 47 10.72 -11.08 7.22
C GLU A 47 9.95 -12.30 6.68
N ALA A 48 9.38 -13.10 7.58
CA ALA A 48 8.56 -14.24 7.17
C ALA A 48 7.32 -13.78 6.36
N LEU A 49 6.63 -12.74 6.82
CA LEU A 49 5.48 -12.16 6.12
C LEU A 49 5.86 -11.50 4.79
N TRP A 50 7.04 -10.89 4.71
CA TRP A 50 7.58 -10.28 3.48
C TRP A 50 7.69 -11.26 2.33
N ASN A 51 7.95 -12.53 2.66
CA ASN A 51 8.08 -13.62 1.69
C ASN A 51 6.75 -14.39 1.48
N ASP A 52 5.69 -14.06 2.20
CA ASP A 52 4.42 -14.77 2.16
C ASP A 52 3.52 -14.28 1.01
N ALA A 53 3.42 -15.08 -0.06
CA ALA A 53 2.55 -14.79 -1.19
C ALA A 53 1.04 -15.04 -0.91
N SER A 54 0.70 -15.61 0.25
CA SER A 54 -0.70 -15.88 0.63
C SER A 54 -1.38 -14.68 1.30
N LEU A 55 -0.65 -13.60 1.59
CA LEU A 55 -1.22 -12.38 2.17
C LEU A 55 -2.25 -11.68 1.27
N GLY A 56 -2.10 -11.83 -0.04
CA GLY A 56 -3.03 -11.33 -1.04
C GLY A 56 -3.52 -12.42 -1.96
N THR A 57 -4.30 -12.06 -2.97
CA THR A 57 -4.88 -13.01 -3.94
C THR A 57 -4.13 -13.05 -5.27
N ALA A 58 -3.15 -12.17 -5.49
CA ALA A 58 -2.38 -12.09 -6.72
C ALA A 58 -1.26 -13.14 -6.83
N GLY A 59 -1.00 -13.93 -5.78
CA GLY A 59 0.07 -14.94 -5.76
C GLY A 59 1.48 -14.35 -5.73
N VAL A 60 1.62 -13.08 -5.33
CA VAL A 60 2.90 -12.39 -5.16
C VAL A 60 3.10 -11.96 -3.71
N SER A 61 4.36 -11.91 -3.29
CA SER A 61 4.77 -11.37 -1.99
C SER A 61 5.48 -10.02 -2.17
N CYS A 62 5.80 -9.33 -1.08
CA CYS A 62 6.64 -8.14 -1.13
C CYS A 62 8.00 -8.44 -1.77
N ALA A 63 8.62 -9.57 -1.41
CA ALA A 63 9.88 -10.04 -1.98
C ALA A 63 9.80 -10.29 -3.49
N SER A 64 8.65 -10.63 -4.05
CA SER A 64 8.50 -10.86 -5.50
C SER A 64 8.92 -9.65 -6.34
N CYS A 65 8.74 -8.45 -5.81
CA CYS A 65 9.11 -7.19 -6.48
C CYS A 65 10.39 -6.57 -5.88
N HIS A 66 10.67 -6.79 -4.60
CA HIS A 66 11.72 -6.08 -3.88
C HIS A 66 12.94 -6.92 -3.51
N VAL A 67 13.09 -8.12 -4.10
CA VAL A 67 14.26 -8.97 -3.86
C VAL A 67 15.56 -8.20 -4.12
N GLY A 68 16.46 -8.21 -3.13
CA GLY A 68 17.75 -7.51 -3.23
C GLY A 68 17.66 -5.98 -3.37
N GLY A 69 16.53 -5.39 -3.08
CA GLY A 69 16.28 -3.94 -3.21
C GLY A 69 15.77 -3.53 -4.60
N ALA A 70 15.39 -4.50 -5.44
CA ALA A 70 14.80 -4.21 -6.75
C ALA A 70 13.53 -3.36 -6.63
N GLN A 71 13.29 -2.53 -7.62
CA GLN A 71 12.15 -1.62 -7.74
C GLN A 71 12.01 -0.55 -6.64
N PHE A 72 12.85 -0.52 -5.63
CA PHE A 72 12.92 0.64 -4.73
C PHE A 72 13.41 1.87 -5.51
N LYS A 73 12.85 3.02 -5.18
CA LYS A 73 13.26 4.31 -5.71
C LYS A 73 14.21 5.01 -4.73
N ASP A 74 14.97 5.99 -5.21
CA ASP A 74 15.91 6.73 -4.36
C ASP A 74 15.24 7.39 -3.14
N SER A 75 13.94 7.73 -3.24
CA SER A 75 13.17 8.21 -2.09
C SER A 75 13.12 7.22 -0.93
N PHE A 76 13.27 5.92 -1.19
CA PHE A 76 13.32 4.88 -0.14
C PHE A 76 14.57 4.98 0.76
N ARG A 77 15.60 5.73 0.35
CA ARG A 77 16.76 6.06 1.21
C ARG A 77 16.42 7.06 2.33
N GLN A 78 15.28 7.77 2.18
CA GLN A 78 14.84 8.76 3.16
C GLN A 78 14.04 8.06 4.27
N PRO A 79 14.24 8.45 5.54
CA PRO A 79 13.41 7.93 6.62
C PRO A 79 11.92 8.21 6.37
N TYR A 80 11.05 7.30 6.80
CA TYR A 80 9.62 7.55 6.83
C TYR A 80 9.25 8.59 7.90
N PRO A 81 8.21 9.42 7.70
CA PRO A 81 7.39 9.51 6.48
C PRO A 81 8.10 10.29 5.35
N HIS A 82 7.89 9.86 4.10
CA HIS A 82 8.37 10.57 2.92
C HIS A 82 7.40 10.43 1.74
N GLN A 83 7.64 11.17 0.66
CA GLN A 83 6.84 11.07 -0.55
C GLN A 83 7.13 9.75 -1.28
N VAL A 84 6.08 9.00 -1.58
CA VAL A 84 6.11 7.79 -2.42
C VAL A 84 5.28 8.04 -3.67
N ALA A 85 5.88 7.93 -4.85
CA ALA A 85 5.25 8.26 -6.12
C ALA A 85 3.94 7.49 -6.36
N MET A 86 3.87 6.21 -5.97
CA MET A 86 2.67 5.40 -6.10
C MET A 86 1.54 5.94 -5.21
N ALA A 87 1.82 6.26 -3.95
CA ALA A 87 0.84 6.81 -3.02
C ALA A 87 0.32 8.16 -3.53
N LYS A 88 1.21 9.05 -3.97
CA LYS A 88 0.82 10.34 -4.54
C LYS A 88 -0.06 10.20 -5.78
N SER A 89 0.27 9.29 -6.70
CA SER A 89 -0.48 9.14 -7.95
C SER A 89 -1.83 8.43 -7.78
N MET A 90 -2.00 7.59 -6.74
CA MET A 90 -3.17 6.74 -6.57
C MET A 90 -4.13 7.22 -5.48
N SER A 91 -3.68 8.05 -4.53
CA SER A 91 -4.50 8.52 -3.41
C SER A 91 -4.30 9.99 -3.09
N ASP A 92 -3.46 10.68 -3.84
CA ASP A 92 -3.11 12.10 -3.64
C ASP A 92 -2.45 12.41 -2.27
N LEU A 93 -1.93 11.38 -1.58
CA LEU A 93 -1.19 11.54 -0.34
C LEU A 93 0.23 12.04 -0.63
N GLU A 94 0.58 13.20 -0.06
CA GLU A 94 1.89 13.85 -0.28
C GLU A 94 3.04 13.10 0.39
N SER A 95 2.75 12.46 1.52
CA SER A 95 3.72 11.73 2.34
C SER A 95 3.03 10.57 3.03
N ILE A 96 3.71 9.44 3.15
CA ILE A 96 3.21 8.26 3.85
C ILE A 96 4.28 7.68 4.77
N ASN A 97 3.87 6.94 5.78
CA ASN A 97 4.75 6.17 6.66
C ASN A 97 4.87 4.70 6.20
N GLY A 98 5.70 3.92 6.90
CA GLY A 98 5.96 2.52 6.55
C GLY A 98 4.71 1.64 6.59
N GLU A 99 3.82 1.82 7.59
CA GLU A 99 2.57 1.06 7.68
C GLU A 99 1.63 1.38 6.52
N GLN A 100 1.50 2.66 6.17
CA GLN A 100 0.72 3.09 5.02
C GLN A 100 1.28 2.50 3.72
N MET A 101 2.60 2.41 3.57
CA MET A 101 3.23 1.77 2.42
C MET A 101 2.88 0.28 2.34
N VAL A 102 2.90 -0.43 3.49
CA VAL A 102 2.44 -1.83 3.55
C VAL A 102 1.00 -1.96 3.08
N GLN A 103 0.08 -1.10 3.56
CA GLN A 103 -1.32 -1.11 3.12
C GLN A 103 -1.47 -0.90 1.61
N PHE A 104 -0.71 0.01 1.02
CA PHE A 104 -0.68 0.20 -0.44
C PHE A 104 -0.26 -1.07 -1.17
N CYS A 105 0.79 -1.74 -0.70
CA CYS A 105 1.26 -2.99 -1.30
C CYS A 105 0.23 -4.12 -1.15
N MET A 106 -0.46 -4.21 -0.02
CA MET A 106 -1.55 -5.16 0.16
C MET A 106 -2.66 -4.96 -0.86
N ILE A 107 -3.15 -3.73 -1.02
CA ILE A 107 -4.29 -3.42 -1.89
C ILE A 107 -3.92 -3.50 -3.37
N VAL A 108 -2.81 -2.90 -3.78
CA VAL A 108 -2.53 -2.65 -5.21
C VAL A 108 -1.87 -3.85 -5.88
N PRO A 109 -0.58 -4.21 -5.61
CA PRO A 109 0.04 -5.33 -6.31
C PRO A 109 -0.44 -6.69 -5.79
N MET A 110 -0.67 -6.84 -4.50
CA MET A 110 -1.02 -8.13 -3.92
C MET A 110 -2.50 -8.48 -4.02
N LYS A 111 -3.38 -7.50 -4.34
CA LYS A 111 -4.84 -7.69 -4.45
C LYS A 111 -5.45 -8.31 -3.18
N GLY A 112 -4.94 -7.92 -2.03
CA GLY A 112 -5.42 -8.32 -0.70
C GLY A 112 -6.25 -7.24 -0.04
N GLU A 113 -6.76 -7.58 1.15
CA GLU A 113 -7.43 -6.62 2.03
C GLU A 113 -6.39 -5.86 2.87
N PRO A 114 -6.68 -4.61 3.26
CA PRO A 114 -5.85 -3.92 4.24
C PRO A 114 -5.72 -4.72 5.52
N LEU A 115 -4.54 -4.72 6.11
CA LEU A 115 -4.33 -5.32 7.43
C LEU A 115 -4.97 -4.47 8.52
N ALA A 116 -5.46 -5.08 9.59
CA ALA A 116 -5.97 -4.32 10.73
C ALA A 116 -4.85 -3.44 11.32
N TRP A 117 -5.18 -2.17 11.60
CA TRP A 117 -4.22 -1.15 11.99
C TRP A 117 -3.55 -1.38 13.35
N ASP A 118 -4.19 -2.18 14.22
CA ASP A 118 -3.70 -2.62 15.52
C ASP A 118 -3.13 -4.04 15.48
N SER A 119 -2.93 -4.62 14.29
CA SER A 119 -2.46 -6.00 14.16
C SER A 119 -0.94 -6.12 14.27
N ARG A 120 -0.51 -7.21 14.91
CA ARG A 120 0.91 -7.60 14.92
C ARG A 120 1.47 -7.81 13.53
N LYS A 121 0.65 -8.24 12.55
CA LYS A 121 1.10 -8.44 11.16
C LYS A 121 1.52 -7.13 10.50
N LEU A 122 0.72 -6.08 10.65
CA LEU A 122 1.05 -4.76 10.09
C LEU A 122 2.30 -4.19 10.74
N ALA A 123 2.38 -4.23 12.08
CA ALA A 123 3.56 -3.76 12.81
C ALA A 123 4.83 -4.54 12.43
N ALA A 124 4.73 -5.86 12.26
CA ALA A 124 5.83 -6.70 11.85
C ALA A 124 6.33 -6.37 10.44
N LEU A 125 5.42 -6.23 9.47
CA LEU A 125 5.79 -5.83 8.10
C LEU A 125 6.41 -4.43 8.08
N ALA A 126 5.86 -3.47 8.82
CA ALA A 126 6.42 -2.12 8.91
C ALA A 126 7.83 -2.14 9.52
N ALA A 127 8.05 -2.93 10.58
CA ALA A 127 9.38 -3.10 11.18
C ALA A 127 10.39 -3.69 10.18
N TYR A 128 9.97 -4.65 9.35
CA TYR A 128 10.85 -5.22 8.33
C TYR A 128 11.09 -4.27 7.16
N VAL A 129 10.12 -3.46 6.79
CA VAL A 129 10.31 -2.36 5.81
C VAL A 129 11.40 -1.41 6.27
N ASP A 130 11.48 -1.09 7.56
CA ASP A 130 12.57 -0.27 8.11
C ASP A 130 13.95 -0.98 8.02
N VAL A 131 13.99 -2.32 8.15
CA VAL A 131 15.22 -3.09 7.91
C VAL A 131 15.64 -2.97 6.45
N GLU A 132 14.72 -3.22 5.52
CA GLU A 132 14.99 -3.11 4.08
C GLU A 132 15.41 -1.70 3.67
N GLN A 133 14.82 -0.66 4.29
CA GLN A 133 15.19 0.73 4.06
C GLN A 133 16.65 1.00 4.47
N ARG A 134 17.04 0.56 5.68
CA ARG A 134 18.43 0.68 6.12
C ARG A 134 19.40 -0.07 5.21
N ASN A 135 19.05 -1.29 4.81
CA ASN A 135 19.85 -2.10 3.89
C ASN A 135 20.00 -1.43 2.51
N PHE A 136 18.95 -0.82 2.01
CA PHE A 136 18.97 -0.10 0.74
C PHE A 136 19.77 1.20 0.82
N ALA A 137 19.65 1.93 1.92
CA ALA A 137 20.39 3.18 2.13
C ALA A 137 21.91 2.95 2.28
N ALA A 138 22.34 1.76 2.72
CA ALA A 138 23.75 1.41 2.90
C ALA A 138 24.46 1.00 1.58
N LYS A 139 23.72 0.83 0.48
CA LYS A 139 24.24 0.51 -0.86
C LYS A 139 24.57 1.79 -1.64
#